data_f3091ff87ee31783bf580a7ef6aa8c07
#
_entry.id   f3091ff87ee31783bf580a7ef6aa8c07
#
_cell.length_a   1.000
_cell.length_b   1.000
_cell.length_c   1.000
_cell.angle_alpha   90.00
_cell.angle_beta   90.00
_cell.angle_gamma   90.00
#
_symmetry.space_group_name_H-M   'P 1'
#
loop_
_entity.id
_entity.type
_entity.pdbx_description
1 polymer ?
#
loop_
_entity_poly.entity_id
_entity_poly.type
_entity_poly.pdbx_seq_one_letter_code
_entity_poly.pdbx_strand_id
1 'polypeptide(L)'
;MERFASSPYVGRFASLPYVGRFAPSPTGPLHLGSLVAALASFLDARAAGGDWLLRIEDLDPPREAPGAADAILRQLEALGLEWDGAVLRQSARIAAYGEILAELRGRALCYDCDCSRAEVRAMGSVYDGRCRGRRDPPRGSSAIRLRTAPGTFGLDDRIQGRFEQDLESEVGDFVIRRRDGLFAYQLAVVVDDAFQGVNQIVRGTDLLDSTPRQLYLQSLLGYPRPAYAHFPVLLNERGQKLSKQHFAAPVDASQPEALLRRALSHLEHQPPAELSGPAEVLDWAIANWDILRIPARHGIPE
;
A
#
# COMPACT_ATOMS: atom_id res chain seq x y z
N MET A 1 18.22 -27.48 10.98
CA MET A 1 16.81 -27.18 11.30
C MET A 1 16.77 -26.18 12.43
N GLU A 2 17.21 -24.95 12.18
CA GLU A 2 17.10 -23.86 13.16
C GLU A 2 15.75 -23.19 12.99
N ARG A 3 14.92 -23.29 14.01
CA ARG A 3 13.67 -22.55 14.14
C ARG A 3 14.04 -21.07 14.13
N PHE A 4 13.58 -20.32 13.13
CA PHE A 4 13.59 -18.88 13.20
C PHE A 4 12.77 -18.47 14.43
N ALA A 5 13.49 -18.15 15.49
CA ALA A 5 12.95 -17.64 16.72
C ALA A 5 12.10 -16.40 16.40
N SER A 6 10.98 -16.27 17.11
CA SER A 6 10.15 -15.08 17.17
C SER A 6 11.00 -13.82 17.08
N SER A 7 10.80 -13.04 16.01
CA SER A 7 11.56 -11.82 15.75
C SER A 7 11.58 -10.92 16.99
N PRO A 8 12.76 -10.49 17.48
CA PRO A 8 12.86 -9.62 18.65
C PRO A 8 12.31 -8.20 18.41
N TYR A 9 11.71 -7.96 17.27
CA TYR A 9 11.22 -6.64 16.85
C TYR A 9 9.76 -6.34 17.22
N VAL A 10 8.96 -7.32 17.64
CA VAL A 10 7.53 -7.13 17.97
C VAL A 10 7.33 -6.24 19.22
N GLY A 11 8.34 -6.05 20.05
CA GLY A 11 8.24 -5.28 21.30
C GLY A 11 8.72 -3.83 21.28
N ARG A 12 9.31 -3.34 20.17
CA ARG A 12 9.95 -2.00 20.16
C ARG A 12 9.06 -0.84 19.71
N PHE A 13 7.91 -1.11 19.10
CA PHE A 13 7.02 -0.04 18.57
C PHE A 13 6.03 0.53 19.58
N ALA A 14 5.84 -0.08 20.75
CA ALA A 14 4.92 0.40 21.78
C ALA A 14 5.29 1.76 22.41
N SER A 15 6.46 2.32 22.05
CA SER A 15 6.94 3.62 22.55
C SER A 15 7.19 4.67 21.46
N LEU A 16 7.02 4.33 20.17
CA LEU A 16 7.19 5.32 19.10
C LEU A 16 5.85 6.00 18.78
N PRO A 17 5.86 7.32 18.49
CA PRO A 17 4.67 8.00 17.99
C PRO A 17 4.07 7.27 16.79
N TYR A 18 2.75 7.22 16.71
CA TYR A 18 2.05 6.65 15.55
C TYR A 18 2.34 7.51 14.31
N VAL A 19 2.82 6.90 13.24
CA VAL A 19 2.97 7.54 11.93
C VAL A 19 2.29 6.66 10.88
N GLY A 20 1.12 7.12 10.44
CA GLY A 20 0.35 6.51 9.34
C GLY A 20 0.50 7.29 8.04
N ARG A 21 -0.06 6.77 6.96
CA ARG A 21 -0.10 7.49 5.67
C ARG A 21 -1.26 7.07 4.79
N PHE A 22 -1.71 7.99 3.93
CA PHE A 22 -2.46 7.71 2.72
C PHE A 22 -1.57 7.88 1.50
N ALA A 23 -1.59 6.91 0.58
CA ALA A 23 -0.65 6.87 -0.54
C ALA A 23 -1.36 6.57 -1.88
N PRO A 24 -2.14 7.54 -2.42
CA PRO A 24 -2.87 7.36 -3.67
C PRO A 24 -1.99 7.51 -4.90
N SER A 25 -2.25 6.67 -5.93
CA SER A 25 -1.74 6.91 -7.28
C SER A 25 -2.64 7.92 -8.02
N PRO A 26 -2.06 8.94 -8.70
CA PRO A 26 -2.81 10.02 -9.33
C PRO A 26 -3.39 9.62 -10.70
N THR A 27 -4.14 8.52 -10.75
CA THR A 27 -4.78 8.00 -11.97
C THR A 27 -6.16 8.60 -12.23
N GLY A 28 -6.57 9.62 -11.47
CA GLY A 28 -7.82 10.37 -11.49
C GLY A 28 -8.22 10.84 -10.10
N PRO A 29 -9.35 11.54 -9.92
CA PRO A 29 -9.86 11.97 -8.62
C PRO A 29 -10.21 10.78 -7.71
N LEU A 30 -10.47 11.04 -6.43
CA LEU A 30 -10.90 10.00 -5.49
C LEU A 30 -12.27 9.42 -5.91
N HIS A 31 -12.43 8.12 -5.77
CA HIS A 31 -13.70 7.40 -5.78
C HIS A 31 -14.02 6.90 -4.36
N LEU A 32 -15.21 6.40 -4.10
CA LEU A 32 -15.62 5.98 -2.76
C LEU A 32 -14.62 5.01 -2.11
N GLY A 33 -14.14 3.99 -2.83
CA GLY A 33 -13.16 3.05 -2.29
C GLY A 33 -11.83 3.70 -1.88
N SER A 34 -11.37 4.73 -2.61
CA SER A 34 -10.17 5.50 -2.24
C SER A 34 -10.46 6.48 -1.08
N LEU A 35 -11.68 7.00 -0.98
CA LEU A 35 -12.10 7.78 0.18
C LEU A 35 -12.14 6.92 1.45
N VAL A 36 -12.69 5.70 1.38
CA VAL A 36 -12.67 4.75 2.50
C VAL A 36 -11.23 4.47 2.95
N ALA A 37 -10.29 4.33 1.99
CA ALA A 37 -8.87 4.13 2.30
C ALA A 37 -8.24 5.35 3.00
N ALA A 38 -8.53 6.56 2.52
CA ALA A 38 -8.07 7.79 3.15
C ALA A 38 -8.63 7.92 4.57
N LEU A 39 -9.95 7.75 4.71
CA LEU A 39 -10.64 7.92 5.99
C LEU A 39 -10.19 6.88 7.02
N ALA A 40 -10.11 5.58 6.67
CA ALA A 40 -9.66 4.54 7.59
C ALA A 40 -8.23 4.81 8.12
N SER A 41 -7.30 5.18 7.23
CA SER A 41 -5.93 5.49 7.66
C SER A 41 -5.83 6.80 8.45
N PHE A 42 -6.66 7.80 8.13
CA PHE A 42 -6.77 9.05 8.87
C PHE A 42 -7.29 8.83 10.30
N LEU A 43 -8.42 8.13 10.43
CA LEU A 43 -9.03 7.88 11.73
C LEU A 43 -8.14 7.04 12.65
N ASP A 44 -7.46 6.03 12.10
CA ASP A 44 -6.54 5.20 12.87
C ASP A 44 -5.35 6.01 13.41
N ALA A 45 -4.83 6.96 12.61
CA ALA A 45 -3.78 7.87 13.04
C ALA A 45 -4.29 8.88 14.09
N ARG A 46 -5.40 9.55 13.82
CA ARG A 46 -5.93 10.60 14.70
C ARG A 46 -6.43 10.06 16.03
N ALA A 47 -7.11 8.91 16.04
CA ALA A 47 -7.53 8.25 17.28
C ALA A 47 -6.35 7.83 18.17
N ALA A 48 -5.19 7.54 17.56
CA ALA A 48 -3.95 7.26 18.27
C ALA A 48 -3.16 8.53 18.67
N GLY A 49 -3.63 9.73 18.33
CA GLY A 49 -2.91 11.00 18.54
C GLY A 49 -1.62 11.10 17.72
N GLY A 50 -1.57 10.44 16.57
CA GLY A 50 -0.39 10.36 15.72
C GLY A 50 -0.48 11.19 14.44
N ASP A 51 0.61 11.14 13.67
CA ASP A 51 0.73 11.81 12.39
C ASP A 51 0.09 10.98 11.26
N TRP A 52 -0.58 11.67 10.34
CA TRP A 52 -1.12 11.11 9.13
C TRP A 52 -0.51 11.80 7.91
N LEU A 53 0.37 11.10 7.21
CA LEU A 53 1.14 11.64 6.11
C LEU A 53 0.44 11.40 4.76
N LEU A 54 0.73 12.24 3.78
CA LEU A 54 0.23 12.10 2.42
C LEU A 54 1.39 11.90 1.44
N ARG A 55 1.28 10.83 0.62
CA ARG A 55 2.23 10.52 -0.44
C ARG A 55 1.52 10.30 -1.77
N ILE A 56 1.90 11.04 -2.81
CA ILE A 56 1.42 10.81 -4.17
C ILE A 56 2.34 9.79 -4.85
N GLU A 57 1.77 8.65 -5.24
CA GLU A 57 2.49 7.56 -5.91
C GLU A 57 2.46 7.73 -7.45
N ASP A 58 3.24 8.71 -7.93
CA ASP A 58 3.37 9.18 -9.31
C ASP A 58 4.60 8.56 -10.02
N LEU A 59 4.69 7.22 -10.04
CA LEU A 59 5.77 6.46 -10.68
C LEU A 59 5.36 5.77 -11.98
N ASP A 60 4.14 5.97 -12.43
CA ASP A 60 3.62 5.35 -13.65
C ASP A 60 2.97 6.40 -14.57
N PRO A 61 3.78 7.30 -15.16
CA PRO A 61 3.29 8.40 -15.98
C PRO A 61 2.25 8.00 -17.05
N PRO A 62 2.37 6.82 -17.71
CA PRO A 62 1.35 6.39 -18.67
C PRO A 62 -0.05 6.19 -18.11
N ARG A 63 -0.19 5.99 -16.79
CA ARG A 63 -1.49 5.81 -16.11
C ARG A 63 -1.94 7.03 -15.33
N GLU A 64 -1.10 8.05 -15.22
CA GLU A 64 -1.45 9.28 -14.51
C GLU A 64 -2.41 10.13 -15.33
N ALA A 65 -3.41 10.71 -14.67
CA ALA A 65 -4.30 11.65 -15.29
C ALA A 65 -3.86 13.10 -14.96
N PRO A 66 -3.76 13.98 -15.96
CA PRO A 66 -3.39 15.38 -15.74
C PRO A 66 -4.27 16.03 -14.66
N GLY A 67 -3.64 16.71 -13.67
CA GLY A 67 -4.32 17.38 -12.58
C GLY A 67 -4.93 16.46 -11.50
N ALA A 68 -4.78 15.14 -11.62
CA ALA A 68 -5.37 14.20 -10.66
C ALA A 68 -4.77 14.32 -9.26
N ALA A 69 -3.46 14.54 -9.14
CA ALA A 69 -2.83 14.74 -7.84
C ALA A 69 -3.45 15.94 -7.10
N ASP A 70 -3.57 17.09 -7.78
CA ASP A 70 -4.15 18.31 -7.18
C ASP A 70 -5.66 18.14 -6.91
N ALA A 71 -6.37 17.36 -7.75
CA ALA A 71 -7.77 17.04 -7.48
C ALA A 71 -7.93 16.19 -6.20
N ILE A 72 -7.04 15.21 -5.98
CA ILE A 72 -7.02 14.41 -4.76
C ILE A 72 -6.79 15.31 -3.53
N LEU A 73 -5.79 16.22 -3.57
CA LEU A 73 -5.51 17.12 -2.47
C LEU A 73 -6.73 17.97 -2.12
N ARG A 74 -7.33 18.64 -3.11
CA ARG A 74 -8.55 19.45 -2.91
C ARG A 74 -9.73 18.65 -2.37
N GLN A 75 -9.89 17.39 -2.79
CA GLN A 75 -10.96 16.53 -2.27
C GLN A 75 -10.72 16.15 -0.81
N LEU A 76 -9.49 15.88 -0.40
CA LEU A 76 -9.14 15.60 0.99
C LEU A 76 -9.39 16.84 1.86
N GLU A 77 -8.93 18.02 1.42
CA GLU A 77 -9.16 19.30 2.11
C GLU A 77 -10.66 19.60 2.28
N ALA A 78 -11.45 19.42 1.22
CA ALA A 78 -12.89 19.64 1.26
C ALA A 78 -13.64 18.69 2.22
N LEU A 79 -13.05 17.52 2.50
CA LEU A 79 -13.56 16.53 3.44
C LEU A 79 -13.04 16.73 4.87
N GLY A 80 -12.14 17.71 5.10
CA GLY A 80 -11.51 17.93 6.40
C GLY A 80 -10.44 16.90 6.75
N LEU A 81 -9.94 16.13 5.77
CA LEU A 81 -8.88 15.14 5.98
C LEU A 81 -7.52 15.82 5.82
N GLU A 82 -7.12 16.56 6.85
CA GLU A 82 -5.86 17.31 6.89
C GLU A 82 -4.69 16.38 7.21
N TRP A 83 -3.61 16.49 6.42
CA TRP A 83 -2.37 15.71 6.60
C TRP A 83 -1.28 16.52 7.28
N ASP A 84 -0.32 15.81 7.86
CA ASP A 84 0.81 16.41 8.54
C ASP A 84 2.02 16.55 7.60
N GLY A 85 2.72 17.65 7.70
CA GLY A 85 3.94 17.91 6.94
C GLY A 85 3.74 18.10 5.44
N ALA A 86 4.81 17.91 4.69
CA ALA A 86 4.80 18.11 3.25
C ALA A 86 4.32 16.86 2.51
N VAL A 87 3.56 17.05 1.43
CA VAL A 87 3.18 15.95 0.53
C VAL A 87 4.42 15.39 -0.17
N LEU A 88 4.70 14.11 0.04
CA LEU A 88 5.77 13.43 -0.67
C LEU A 88 5.29 13.03 -2.08
N ARG A 89 6.09 13.32 -3.12
CA ARG A 89 5.87 12.81 -4.48
C ARG A 89 6.94 11.77 -4.80
N GLN A 90 6.54 10.57 -5.22
CA GLN A 90 7.50 9.50 -5.53
C GLN A 90 8.39 9.84 -6.74
N SER A 91 7.88 10.61 -7.69
CA SER A 91 8.66 11.11 -8.84
C SER A 91 9.90 11.93 -8.42
N ALA A 92 9.87 12.59 -7.26
CA ALA A 92 11.02 13.30 -6.70
C ALA A 92 12.03 12.37 -5.99
N ARG A 93 11.74 11.07 -5.88
CA ARG A 93 12.52 10.09 -5.12
C ARG A 93 13.33 9.11 -5.98
N ILE A 94 13.34 9.28 -7.30
CA ILE A 94 13.97 8.36 -8.27
C ILE A 94 15.45 8.07 -7.94
N ALA A 95 16.20 9.07 -7.48
CA ALA A 95 17.59 8.91 -7.08
C ALA A 95 17.72 7.93 -5.89
N ALA A 96 16.90 8.09 -4.86
CA ALA A 96 16.90 7.22 -3.68
C ALA A 96 16.60 5.76 -4.04
N TYR A 97 15.63 5.53 -4.94
CA TYR A 97 15.36 4.15 -5.41
C TYR A 97 16.54 3.59 -6.21
N GLY A 98 17.25 4.44 -6.97
CA GLY A 98 18.46 4.07 -7.69
C GLY A 98 19.59 3.63 -6.75
N GLU A 99 19.78 4.34 -5.64
CA GLU A 99 20.77 4.00 -4.60
C GLU A 99 20.45 2.64 -3.95
N ILE A 100 19.19 2.42 -3.55
CA ILE A 100 18.76 1.14 -2.99
C ILE A 100 18.91 0.00 -4.00
N LEU A 101 18.57 0.24 -5.27
CA LEU A 101 18.80 -0.75 -6.31
C LEU A 101 20.30 -1.08 -6.49
N ALA A 102 21.18 -0.09 -6.42
CA ALA A 102 22.63 -0.29 -6.49
C ALA A 102 23.13 -1.10 -5.27
N GLU A 103 22.63 -0.84 -4.07
CA GLU A 103 22.92 -1.63 -2.88
C GLU A 103 22.51 -3.09 -3.07
N LEU A 104 21.27 -3.34 -3.48
CA LEU A 104 20.76 -4.70 -3.72
C LEU A 104 21.59 -5.43 -4.79
N ARG A 105 22.03 -4.75 -5.84
CA ARG A 105 22.94 -5.30 -6.86
C ARG A 105 24.31 -5.63 -6.28
N GLY A 106 24.89 -4.73 -5.51
CA GLY A 106 26.21 -4.93 -4.86
C GLY A 106 26.22 -6.15 -3.94
N ARG A 107 25.08 -6.48 -3.35
CA ARG A 107 24.87 -7.67 -2.50
C ARG A 107 24.40 -8.90 -3.29
N ALA A 108 24.36 -8.86 -4.62
CA ALA A 108 23.88 -9.92 -5.51
C ALA A 108 22.43 -10.40 -5.19
N LEU A 109 21.61 -9.53 -4.59
CA LEU A 109 20.22 -9.83 -4.21
C LEU A 109 19.21 -9.66 -5.35
N CYS A 110 19.62 -9.09 -6.47
CA CYS A 110 18.77 -8.92 -7.65
C CYS A 110 19.53 -9.22 -8.94
N TYR A 111 18.81 -9.36 -10.04
CA TYR A 111 19.36 -9.70 -11.34
C TYR A 111 18.45 -9.22 -12.48
N ASP A 112 19.04 -9.12 -13.69
CA ASP A 112 18.33 -8.72 -14.88
C ASP A 112 17.52 -9.89 -15.49
N CYS A 113 16.28 -9.61 -15.89
CA CYS A 113 15.36 -10.56 -16.49
C CYS A 113 14.78 -9.98 -17.79
N ASP A 114 15.02 -10.63 -18.91
CA ASP A 114 14.51 -10.24 -20.22
C ASP A 114 13.32 -11.10 -20.69
N CYS A 115 12.74 -11.92 -19.81
CA CYS A 115 11.54 -12.69 -20.14
C CYS A 115 10.38 -11.76 -20.51
N SER A 116 9.71 -12.06 -21.61
CA SER A 116 8.49 -11.37 -22.01
C SER A 116 7.31 -11.67 -21.07
N ARG A 117 6.26 -10.85 -21.12
CA ARG A 117 5.03 -11.12 -20.35
C ARG A 117 4.38 -12.46 -20.74
N ALA A 118 4.52 -12.87 -22.01
CA ALA A 118 4.01 -14.15 -22.49
C ALA A 118 4.79 -15.33 -21.91
N GLU A 119 6.14 -15.24 -21.91
CA GLU A 119 6.99 -16.26 -21.28
C GLU A 119 6.70 -16.39 -19.78
N VAL A 120 6.58 -15.27 -19.05
CA VAL A 120 6.24 -15.31 -17.62
C VAL A 120 4.87 -15.93 -17.38
N ARG A 121 3.85 -15.61 -18.19
CA ARG A 121 2.53 -16.23 -18.09
C ARG A 121 2.54 -17.73 -18.37
N ALA A 122 3.37 -18.18 -19.28
CA ALA A 122 3.53 -19.59 -19.59
C ALA A 122 4.16 -20.43 -18.44
N MET A 123 4.82 -19.77 -17.47
CA MET A 123 5.33 -20.42 -16.25
C MET A 123 4.26 -20.63 -15.18
N GLY A 124 3.08 -20.05 -15.35
CA GLY A 124 2.01 -20.03 -14.35
C GLY A 124 2.06 -18.80 -13.48
N SER A 125 1.64 -18.93 -12.21
CA SER A 125 1.58 -17.82 -11.25
C SER A 125 2.94 -17.46 -10.62
N VAL A 126 3.88 -18.41 -10.61
CA VAL A 126 5.19 -18.30 -9.95
C VAL A 126 6.30 -18.18 -10.99
N TYR A 127 7.16 -17.19 -10.85
CA TYR A 127 8.32 -17.06 -11.73
C TYR A 127 9.40 -18.07 -11.34
N ASP A 128 9.83 -18.92 -12.30
CA ASP A 128 10.70 -20.08 -12.11
C ASP A 128 12.20 -19.77 -11.86
N GLY A 129 12.59 -18.49 -11.85
CA GLY A 129 13.98 -18.11 -11.57
C GLY A 129 14.97 -18.33 -12.72
N ARG A 130 14.54 -18.69 -13.94
CA ARG A 130 15.41 -19.08 -15.08
C ARG A 130 16.49 -18.05 -15.44
N CYS A 131 16.31 -16.78 -15.08
CA CYS A 131 17.33 -15.76 -15.31
C CYS A 131 18.29 -15.57 -14.12
N ARG A 132 18.09 -16.24 -12.98
CA ARG A 132 18.94 -16.08 -11.77
C ARG A 132 20.43 -16.38 -12.00
N GLY A 133 20.71 -17.40 -12.80
CA GLY A 133 22.08 -17.87 -13.07
C GLY A 133 22.63 -17.49 -14.43
N ARG A 134 21.96 -16.55 -15.14
CA ARG A 134 22.39 -16.14 -16.48
C ARG A 134 23.80 -15.53 -16.43
N ARG A 135 24.68 -15.99 -17.37
CA ARG A 135 26.01 -15.43 -17.58
C ARG A 135 26.03 -14.43 -18.73
N ASP A 136 25.19 -14.64 -19.74
CA ASP A 136 25.09 -13.74 -20.89
C ASP A 136 24.28 -12.49 -20.55
N PRO A 137 24.62 -11.34 -21.16
CA PRO A 137 23.82 -10.12 -20.99
C PRO A 137 22.38 -10.31 -21.49
N PRO A 138 21.43 -9.52 -21.00
CA PRO A 138 20.05 -9.55 -21.49
C PRO A 138 19.99 -9.26 -23.00
N ARG A 139 19.04 -9.88 -23.70
CA ARG A 139 18.81 -9.71 -25.15
C ARG A 139 18.27 -8.32 -25.54
N GLY A 140 18.23 -7.36 -24.61
CA GLY A 140 17.71 -6.02 -24.80
C GLY A 140 17.36 -5.38 -23.46
N SER A 141 16.34 -4.51 -23.43
CA SER A 141 15.87 -3.95 -22.15
C SER A 141 15.40 -5.07 -21.21
N SER A 142 15.75 -4.97 -19.94
CA SER A 142 15.44 -5.97 -18.91
C SER A 142 14.67 -5.36 -17.74
N ALA A 143 13.83 -6.17 -17.12
CA ALA A 143 13.35 -5.89 -15.78
C ALA A 143 14.39 -6.35 -14.76
N ILE A 144 14.37 -5.77 -13.57
CA ILE A 144 15.20 -6.23 -12.45
C ILE A 144 14.30 -6.95 -11.46
N ARG A 145 14.66 -8.19 -11.14
CA ARG A 145 13.96 -8.99 -10.16
C ARG A 145 14.77 -9.12 -8.87
N LEU A 146 14.08 -9.02 -7.75
CA LEU A 146 14.63 -9.40 -6.45
C LEU A 146 14.61 -10.92 -6.32
N ARG A 147 15.69 -11.49 -5.82
CA ARG A 147 15.78 -12.93 -5.50
C ARG A 147 14.96 -13.20 -4.24
N THR A 148 14.04 -14.11 -4.32
CA THR A 148 13.40 -14.67 -3.12
C THR A 148 14.30 -15.75 -2.51
N ALA A 149 14.17 -15.94 -1.20
CA ALA A 149 14.81 -17.00 -0.45
C ALA A 149 13.75 -17.95 0.11
N PRO A 150 14.09 -19.23 0.35
CA PRO A 150 13.20 -20.15 1.04
C PRO A 150 12.75 -19.61 2.39
N GLY A 151 11.51 -19.81 2.73
CA GLY A 151 10.94 -19.44 4.01
C GLY A 151 9.65 -18.65 3.91
N THR A 152 8.88 -18.73 4.98
CA THR A 152 7.57 -18.09 5.09
C THR A 152 7.70 -16.67 5.64
N PHE A 153 7.11 -15.73 4.94
CA PHE A 153 6.97 -14.34 5.37
C PHE A 153 5.50 -14.05 5.67
N GLY A 154 5.24 -13.61 6.88
CA GLY A 154 3.88 -13.39 7.32
C GLY A 154 3.76 -12.22 8.29
N LEU A 155 2.51 -11.85 8.58
CA LEU A 155 2.13 -10.80 9.52
C LEU A 155 0.92 -11.24 10.34
N ASP A 156 0.78 -10.62 11.50
CA ASP A 156 -0.45 -10.62 12.25
C ASP A 156 -1.17 -9.30 11.94
N ASP A 157 -2.11 -9.38 10.98
CA ASP A 157 -2.86 -8.22 10.55
C ASP A 157 -3.93 -7.86 11.57
N ARG A 158 -4.08 -6.57 11.87
CA ARG A 158 -5.01 -6.08 12.91
C ARG A 158 -6.49 -6.34 12.58
N ILE A 159 -6.83 -6.59 11.30
CA ILE A 159 -8.20 -6.88 10.83
C ILE A 159 -8.30 -8.31 10.32
N GLN A 160 -7.40 -8.72 9.42
CA GLN A 160 -7.48 -10.02 8.74
C GLN A 160 -6.89 -11.18 9.54
N GLY A 161 -6.18 -10.90 10.65
CA GLY A 161 -5.50 -11.91 11.44
C GLY A 161 -4.22 -12.42 10.79
N ARG A 162 -3.84 -13.66 11.06
CA ARG A 162 -2.59 -14.24 10.55
C ARG A 162 -2.64 -14.44 9.04
N PHE A 163 -1.69 -13.85 8.32
CA PHE A 163 -1.47 -14.05 6.88
C PHE A 163 0.01 -14.31 6.60
N GLU A 164 0.31 -15.32 5.81
CA GLU A 164 1.69 -15.67 5.45
C GLU A 164 1.77 -16.35 4.09
N GLN A 165 2.94 -16.22 3.46
CA GLN A 165 3.27 -16.85 2.17
C GLN A 165 4.70 -17.37 2.18
N ASP A 166 4.93 -18.52 1.58
CA ASP A 166 6.26 -18.93 1.15
C ASP A 166 6.58 -18.24 -0.18
N LEU A 167 7.49 -17.24 -0.13
CA LEU A 167 7.74 -16.39 -1.28
C LEU A 167 8.40 -17.14 -2.44
N GLU A 168 9.22 -18.16 -2.18
CA GLU A 168 9.88 -18.88 -3.25
C GLU A 168 8.90 -19.76 -4.05
N SER A 169 8.03 -20.49 -3.36
CA SER A 169 7.10 -21.43 -3.96
C SER A 169 5.77 -20.81 -4.42
N GLU A 170 5.32 -19.73 -3.80
CA GLU A 170 4.00 -19.12 -4.09
C GLU A 170 4.09 -17.85 -4.96
N VAL A 171 5.22 -17.17 -4.95
CA VAL A 171 5.40 -15.87 -5.65
C VAL A 171 6.53 -15.92 -6.67
N GLY A 172 7.67 -16.52 -6.31
CA GLY A 172 8.92 -16.47 -7.08
C GLY A 172 9.58 -15.08 -7.01
N ASP A 173 10.65 -14.90 -7.78
CA ASP A 173 11.36 -13.63 -7.85
C ASP A 173 10.49 -12.53 -8.45
N PHE A 174 10.32 -11.44 -7.73
CA PHE A 174 9.42 -10.36 -8.13
C PHE A 174 10.16 -9.13 -8.66
N VAL A 175 9.48 -8.39 -9.53
CA VAL A 175 10.05 -7.22 -10.18
C VAL A 175 10.14 -6.05 -9.20
N ILE A 176 11.35 -5.45 -9.12
CA ILE A 176 11.63 -4.20 -8.37
C ILE A 176 11.93 -3.01 -9.28
N ARG A 177 12.34 -3.26 -10.55
CA ARG A 177 12.40 -2.27 -11.61
C ARG A 177 11.85 -2.86 -12.91
N ARG A 178 10.97 -2.14 -13.57
CA ARG A 178 10.30 -2.57 -14.80
C ARG A 178 11.25 -2.46 -15.99
N ARG A 179 10.92 -3.15 -17.10
CA ARG A 179 11.69 -3.14 -18.34
C ARG A 179 11.75 -1.75 -19.00
N ASP A 180 10.69 -0.95 -18.81
CA ASP A 180 10.63 0.44 -19.29
C ASP A 180 11.43 1.43 -18.42
N GLY A 181 12.13 0.94 -17.40
CA GLY A 181 12.98 1.71 -16.52
C GLY A 181 12.29 2.25 -15.27
N LEU A 182 10.98 2.18 -15.18
CA LEU A 182 10.22 2.64 -14.01
C LEU A 182 10.44 1.72 -12.81
N PHE A 183 10.54 2.30 -11.62
CA PHE A 183 10.59 1.52 -10.38
C PHE A 183 9.24 0.88 -10.09
N ALA A 184 9.28 -0.34 -9.56
CA ALA A 184 8.07 -1.06 -9.22
C ALA A 184 7.55 -0.63 -7.85
N TYR A 185 6.23 -0.69 -7.67
CA TYR A 185 5.52 -0.38 -6.44
C TYR A 185 6.17 -1.02 -5.19
N GLN A 186 6.55 -2.29 -5.27
CA GLN A 186 7.11 -3.03 -4.13
C GLN A 186 8.41 -2.39 -3.59
N LEU A 187 9.27 -1.85 -4.45
CA LEU A 187 10.47 -1.16 -4.01
C LEU A 187 10.15 0.22 -3.45
N ALA A 188 9.40 1.01 -4.21
CA ALA A 188 9.16 2.41 -3.89
C ALA A 188 8.40 2.57 -2.56
N VAL A 189 7.34 1.80 -2.34
CA VAL A 189 6.55 1.88 -1.10
C VAL A 189 7.38 1.54 0.14
N VAL A 190 8.23 0.51 0.06
CA VAL A 190 9.09 0.11 1.18
C VAL A 190 10.14 1.16 1.52
N VAL A 191 10.77 1.73 0.49
CA VAL A 191 11.80 2.77 0.67
C VAL A 191 11.19 4.04 1.24
N ASP A 192 10.01 4.43 0.77
CA ASP A 192 9.37 5.67 1.22
C ASP A 192 8.66 5.53 2.57
N ASP A 193 8.07 4.38 2.87
CA ASP A 193 7.52 4.14 4.22
C ASP A 193 8.66 4.20 5.27
N ALA A 194 9.83 3.64 4.97
CA ALA A 194 11.01 3.76 5.84
C ALA A 194 11.53 5.21 5.94
N PHE A 195 11.62 5.92 4.82
CA PHE A 195 12.08 7.31 4.79
C PHE A 195 11.16 8.25 5.58
N GLN A 196 9.85 8.06 5.50
CA GLN A 196 8.85 8.85 6.22
C GLN A 196 8.67 8.40 7.69
N GLY A 197 9.32 7.33 8.12
CA GLY A 197 9.15 6.78 9.47
C GLY A 197 7.78 6.13 9.70
N VAL A 198 7.09 5.73 8.64
CA VAL A 198 5.78 5.09 8.73
C VAL A 198 5.89 3.78 9.49
N ASN A 199 5.14 3.65 10.57
CA ASN A 199 5.11 2.47 11.42
C ASN A 199 3.73 1.80 11.51
N GLN A 200 2.70 2.42 10.93
CA GLN A 200 1.33 1.90 10.88
C GLN A 200 0.77 2.02 9.46
N ILE A 201 0.33 0.91 8.90
CA ILE A 201 -0.15 0.85 7.52
C ILE A 201 -1.58 0.32 7.49
N VAL A 202 -2.53 1.23 7.29
CA VAL A 202 -3.94 0.90 7.06
C VAL A 202 -4.23 1.04 5.57
N ARG A 203 -4.74 -0.03 4.93
CA ARG A 203 -5.00 -0.06 3.47
C ARG A 203 -5.97 -1.17 3.07
N GLY A 204 -6.35 -1.23 1.81
CA GLY A 204 -7.28 -2.25 1.32
C GLY A 204 -6.67 -3.66 1.24
N THR A 205 -7.51 -4.69 1.42
CA THR A 205 -7.14 -6.12 1.33
C THR A 205 -6.57 -6.54 -0.02
N ASP A 206 -6.81 -5.77 -1.09
CA ASP A 206 -6.20 -5.99 -2.40
C ASP A 206 -4.66 -5.89 -2.39
N LEU A 207 -4.10 -5.33 -1.32
CA LEU A 207 -2.66 -5.24 -1.10
C LEU A 207 -2.14 -6.25 -0.05
N LEU A 208 -3.01 -7.09 0.51
CA LEU A 208 -2.61 -8.08 1.51
C LEU A 208 -1.54 -9.03 0.96
N ASP A 209 -1.76 -9.59 -0.24
CA ASP A 209 -0.79 -10.46 -0.93
C ASP A 209 0.54 -9.76 -1.28
N SER A 210 0.58 -8.44 -1.29
CA SER A 210 1.81 -7.69 -1.51
C SER A 210 2.67 -7.58 -0.25
N THR A 211 2.05 -7.72 0.92
CA THR A 211 2.70 -7.48 2.21
C THR A 211 3.87 -8.42 2.50
N PRO A 212 3.80 -9.73 2.25
CA PRO A 212 4.96 -10.62 2.46
C PRO A 212 6.18 -10.23 1.63
N ARG A 213 5.99 -9.78 0.38
CA ARG A 213 7.06 -9.26 -0.49
C ARG A 213 7.70 -7.99 0.09
N GLN A 214 6.89 -7.10 0.64
CA GLN A 214 7.35 -5.87 1.28
C GLN A 214 8.11 -6.18 2.58
N LEU A 215 7.60 -7.08 3.41
CA LEU A 215 8.27 -7.56 4.62
C LEU A 215 9.63 -8.21 4.31
N TYR A 216 9.70 -8.99 3.26
CA TYR A 216 10.95 -9.58 2.79
C TYR A 216 11.96 -8.50 2.38
N LEU A 217 11.52 -7.53 1.56
CA LEU A 217 12.39 -6.42 1.14
C LEU A 217 12.85 -5.56 2.33
N GLN A 218 11.96 -5.26 3.28
CA GLN A 218 12.30 -4.58 4.54
C GLN A 218 13.38 -5.34 5.31
N SER A 219 13.26 -6.67 5.41
CA SER A 219 14.27 -7.50 6.09
C SER A 219 15.63 -7.45 5.42
N LEU A 220 15.67 -7.45 4.09
CA LEU A 220 16.92 -7.35 3.33
C LEU A 220 17.60 -6.00 3.50
N LEU A 221 16.83 -4.93 3.63
CA LEU A 221 17.32 -3.55 3.79
C LEU A 221 17.55 -3.16 5.26
N GLY A 222 17.19 -4.02 6.20
CA GLY A 222 17.30 -3.70 7.63
C GLY A 222 16.31 -2.63 8.10
N TYR A 223 15.21 -2.44 7.38
CA TYR A 223 14.19 -1.45 7.72
C TYR A 223 13.27 -1.95 8.82
N PRO A 224 12.75 -1.05 9.67
CA PRO A 224 11.75 -1.40 10.66
C PRO A 224 10.49 -1.99 9.98
N ARG A 225 9.87 -2.93 10.66
CA ARG A 225 8.64 -3.56 10.18
C ARG A 225 7.43 -2.80 10.73
N PRO A 226 6.58 -2.19 9.87
CA PRO A 226 5.33 -1.56 10.31
C PRO A 226 4.31 -2.59 10.82
N ALA A 227 3.35 -2.14 11.62
CA ALA A 227 2.11 -2.88 11.84
C ALA A 227 1.14 -2.64 10.67
N TYR A 228 0.31 -3.64 10.38
CA TYR A 228 -0.60 -3.60 9.22
C TYR A 228 -2.05 -3.83 9.64
N ALA A 229 -2.96 -3.18 8.91
CA ALA A 229 -4.38 -3.43 8.97
C ALA A 229 -4.96 -3.35 7.54
N HIS A 230 -5.55 -4.44 7.06
CA HIS A 230 -6.13 -4.51 5.73
C HIS A 230 -7.65 -4.57 5.84
N PHE A 231 -8.33 -3.45 5.53
CA PHE A 231 -9.80 -3.39 5.53
C PHE A 231 -10.36 -3.94 4.20
N PRO A 232 -11.62 -4.46 4.18
CA PRO A 232 -12.26 -4.98 2.98
C PRO A 232 -12.37 -3.93 1.88
N VAL A 233 -12.02 -4.29 0.64
CA VAL A 233 -12.25 -3.39 -0.49
C VAL A 233 -13.73 -3.36 -0.88
N LEU A 234 -14.19 -2.21 -1.41
CA LEU A 234 -15.54 -2.12 -1.96
C LEU A 234 -15.64 -2.85 -3.29
N LEU A 235 -16.69 -3.64 -3.46
CA LEU A 235 -16.98 -4.41 -4.66
C LEU A 235 -18.22 -3.83 -5.37
N ASN A 236 -18.15 -3.73 -6.68
CA ASN A 236 -19.32 -3.40 -7.50
C ASN A 236 -20.30 -4.58 -7.58
N GLU A 237 -21.45 -4.39 -8.23
CA GLU A 237 -22.49 -5.42 -8.42
C GLU A 237 -21.98 -6.72 -9.08
N ARG A 238 -20.84 -6.65 -9.80
CA ARG A 238 -20.21 -7.81 -10.45
C ARG A 238 -19.16 -8.49 -9.55
N GLY A 239 -19.04 -8.08 -8.29
CA GLY A 239 -18.05 -8.61 -7.36
C GLY A 239 -16.59 -8.17 -7.67
N GLN A 240 -16.40 -7.16 -8.51
CA GLN A 240 -15.08 -6.63 -8.84
C GLN A 240 -14.76 -5.44 -7.93
N LYS A 241 -13.49 -5.30 -7.55
CA LYS A 241 -13.03 -4.15 -6.75
C LYS A 241 -13.45 -2.83 -7.42
N LEU A 242 -14.07 -1.96 -6.62
CA LEU A 242 -14.37 -0.59 -7.02
C LEU A 242 -13.07 0.16 -7.29
N SER A 243 -12.80 0.46 -8.55
CA SER A 243 -11.58 1.11 -8.99
C SER A 243 -11.82 1.97 -10.22
N LYS A 244 -10.90 2.90 -10.49
CA LYS A 244 -10.95 3.73 -11.70
C LYS A 244 -10.91 2.89 -12.99
N GLN A 245 -10.26 1.72 -12.98
CA GLN A 245 -10.24 0.78 -14.10
C GLN A 245 -11.62 0.15 -14.37
N HIS A 246 -12.48 0.10 -13.37
CA HIS A 246 -13.85 -0.40 -13.43
C HIS A 246 -14.88 0.74 -13.39
N PHE A 247 -14.50 1.94 -13.87
CA PHE A 247 -15.38 3.10 -14.03
C PHE A 247 -16.03 3.60 -12.73
N ALA A 248 -15.35 3.46 -11.59
CA ALA A 248 -15.82 4.03 -10.33
C ALA A 248 -15.99 5.56 -10.47
N ALA A 249 -17.17 6.06 -10.15
CA ALA A 249 -17.47 7.48 -10.24
C ALA A 249 -16.61 8.28 -9.24
N PRO A 250 -16.11 9.47 -9.62
CA PRO A 250 -15.50 10.40 -8.68
C PRO A 250 -16.45 10.75 -7.54
N VAL A 251 -15.90 10.95 -6.34
CA VAL A 251 -16.71 11.48 -5.24
C VAL A 251 -17.03 12.97 -5.46
N ASP A 252 -18.25 13.35 -5.16
CA ASP A 252 -18.69 14.74 -5.19
C ASP A 252 -18.42 15.42 -3.84
N ALA A 253 -17.24 16.05 -3.72
CA ALA A 253 -16.81 16.73 -2.50
C ALA A 253 -17.65 17.97 -2.14
N SER A 254 -18.69 18.33 -2.90
CA SER A 254 -19.65 19.36 -2.51
C SER A 254 -20.61 18.90 -1.40
N GLN A 255 -20.66 17.60 -1.11
CA GLN A 255 -21.47 16.99 -0.05
C GLN A 255 -20.60 16.23 0.95
N PRO A 256 -19.68 16.89 1.66
CA PRO A 256 -18.64 16.21 2.44
C PRO A 256 -19.22 15.38 3.59
N GLU A 257 -20.25 15.85 4.29
CA GLU A 257 -20.91 15.11 5.36
C GLU A 257 -21.51 13.79 4.86
N ALA A 258 -22.27 13.82 3.78
CA ALA A 258 -22.91 12.62 3.23
C ALA A 258 -21.86 11.59 2.77
N LEU A 259 -20.76 12.05 2.19
CA LEU A 259 -19.63 11.20 1.79
C LEU A 259 -18.93 10.58 2.98
N LEU A 260 -18.66 11.34 4.04
CA LEU A 260 -18.04 10.84 5.26
C LEU A 260 -18.92 9.80 5.93
N ARG A 261 -20.22 10.07 6.08
CA ARG A 261 -21.20 9.10 6.64
C ARG A 261 -21.24 7.80 5.82
N ARG A 262 -21.26 7.92 4.49
CA ARG A 262 -21.23 6.75 3.60
C ARG A 262 -19.92 5.97 3.75
N ALA A 263 -18.78 6.62 3.77
CA ALA A 263 -17.49 5.96 3.95
C ALA A 263 -17.37 5.30 5.34
N LEU A 264 -17.86 5.97 6.39
CA LEU A 264 -17.89 5.43 7.76
C LEU A 264 -18.77 4.18 7.88
N SER A 265 -19.92 4.14 7.18
CA SER A 265 -20.79 2.95 7.18
C SER A 265 -20.09 1.71 6.63
N HIS A 266 -19.23 1.86 5.61
CA HIS A 266 -18.40 0.76 5.08
C HIS A 266 -17.27 0.33 6.03
N LEU A 267 -16.95 1.16 7.02
CA LEU A 267 -16.01 0.87 8.10
C LEU A 267 -16.71 0.44 9.40
N GLU A 268 -18.01 0.14 9.33
CA GLU A 268 -18.84 -0.27 10.47
C GLU A 268 -18.94 0.80 11.58
N HIS A 269 -18.84 2.08 11.20
CA HIS A 269 -19.01 3.22 12.11
C HIS A 269 -20.18 4.07 11.64
N GLN A 270 -21.16 4.23 12.51
CA GLN A 270 -22.41 4.96 12.21
C GLN A 270 -22.55 6.18 13.14
N PRO A 271 -22.16 7.38 12.66
CA PRO A 271 -22.32 8.58 13.45
C PRO A 271 -23.80 8.90 13.67
N PRO A 272 -24.18 9.39 14.88
CA PRO A 272 -25.54 9.84 15.18
C PRO A 272 -26.09 10.79 14.13
N ALA A 273 -27.39 10.71 13.87
CA ALA A 273 -28.05 11.52 12.85
C ALA A 273 -28.11 13.01 13.21
N GLU A 274 -28.02 13.32 14.51
CA GLU A 274 -28.08 14.66 15.06
C GLU A 274 -26.82 15.52 14.80
N LEU A 275 -25.69 14.88 14.48
CA LEU A 275 -24.46 15.59 14.13
C LEU A 275 -24.64 16.32 12.81
N SER A 276 -24.14 17.55 12.74
CA SER A 276 -24.27 18.41 11.57
C SER A 276 -22.91 18.85 11.05
N GLY A 277 -22.71 18.67 9.75
CA GLY A 277 -21.49 19.06 9.06
C GLY A 277 -20.33 18.08 9.20
N PRO A 278 -19.34 18.19 8.31
CA PRO A 278 -18.24 17.24 8.22
C PRO A 278 -17.35 17.23 9.48
N ALA A 279 -17.16 18.37 10.14
CA ALA A 279 -16.29 18.49 11.31
C ALA A 279 -16.85 17.68 12.50
N GLU A 280 -18.13 17.84 12.86
CA GLU A 280 -18.74 17.07 13.96
C GLU A 280 -18.73 15.57 13.67
N VAL A 281 -18.96 15.17 12.41
CA VAL A 281 -18.90 13.77 11.99
C VAL A 281 -17.48 13.22 12.14
N LEU A 282 -16.45 13.97 11.75
CA LEU A 282 -15.05 13.55 11.90
C LEU A 282 -14.62 13.49 13.36
N ASP A 283 -14.96 14.49 14.17
CA ASP A 283 -14.63 14.52 15.60
C ASP A 283 -15.24 13.32 16.32
N TRP A 284 -16.52 13.04 16.02
CA TRP A 284 -17.17 11.85 16.52
C TRP A 284 -16.47 10.57 16.06
N ALA A 285 -16.14 10.48 14.78
CA ALA A 285 -15.49 9.30 14.22
C ALA A 285 -14.10 9.05 14.84
N ILE A 286 -13.31 10.08 15.07
CA ILE A 286 -12.02 9.99 15.76
C ILE A 286 -12.20 9.49 17.19
N ALA A 287 -13.17 10.07 17.94
CA ALA A 287 -13.42 9.70 19.33
C ALA A 287 -14.00 8.29 19.52
N ASN A 288 -14.65 7.75 18.48
CA ASN A 288 -15.31 6.45 18.52
C ASN A 288 -14.65 5.42 17.60
N TRP A 289 -13.46 5.72 17.09
CA TRP A 289 -12.75 4.82 16.19
C TRP A 289 -12.33 3.52 16.88
N ASP A 290 -12.74 2.42 16.29
CA ASP A 290 -12.32 1.09 16.69
C ASP A 290 -12.11 0.23 15.44
N ILE A 291 -10.87 0.03 15.04
CA ILE A 291 -10.50 -0.73 13.84
C ILE A 291 -10.98 -2.20 13.91
N LEU A 292 -11.21 -2.73 15.11
CA LEU A 292 -11.68 -4.11 15.31
C LEU A 292 -13.17 -4.31 14.96
N ARG A 293 -13.92 -3.23 14.75
CA ARG A 293 -15.28 -3.32 14.22
C ARG A 293 -15.29 -3.69 12.73
N ILE A 294 -14.22 -3.40 12.01
CA ILE A 294 -14.14 -3.69 10.58
C ILE A 294 -14.06 -5.22 10.38
N PRO A 295 -14.96 -5.82 9.56
CA PRO A 295 -15.01 -7.26 9.43
C PRO A 295 -13.79 -7.82 8.69
N ALA A 296 -13.28 -8.98 9.14
CA ALA A 296 -12.22 -9.72 8.48
C ALA A 296 -12.75 -10.39 7.19
N ARG A 297 -12.83 -9.63 6.11
CA ARG A 297 -13.29 -10.05 4.77
C ARG A 297 -12.43 -9.43 3.69
N HIS A 298 -12.28 -10.09 2.54
CA HIS A 298 -11.55 -9.53 1.41
C HIS A 298 -12.26 -8.36 0.74
N GLY A 299 -13.58 -8.41 0.67
CA GLY A 299 -14.38 -7.34 0.07
C GLY A 299 -15.80 -7.31 0.60
N ILE A 300 -16.44 -6.16 0.49
CA ILE A 300 -17.84 -5.93 0.84
C ILE A 300 -18.54 -5.22 -0.32
N PRO A 301 -19.85 -5.44 -0.52
CA PRO A 301 -20.62 -4.69 -1.52
C PRO A 301 -20.56 -3.18 -1.27
N GLU A 302 -20.62 -2.40 -2.37
CA GLU A 302 -20.73 -0.93 -2.31
C GLU A 302 -22.07 -0.47 -1.74
#